data_b35edb4ee405093fff4f33b304b2d536
#
_entry.id   b35edb4ee405093fff4f33b304b2d536
#
_cell.length_a   1.000
_cell.length_b   1.000
_cell.length_c   1.000
_cell.angle_alpha   90.00
_cell.angle_beta   90.00
_cell.angle_gamma   90.00
#
_symmetry.space_group_name_H-M   'P 1'
#
loop_
_entity.id
_entity.type
_entity.pdbx_description
1 polymer ?
#
loop_
_entity_poly.entity_id
_entity_poly.type
_entity_poly.pdbx_seq_one_letter_code
_entity_poly.pdbx_strand_id
1 'polypeptide(L)'
;MPGGLYYPGGDSSRGTTALAIECIDQQSIDVSVLAIAAELRHFGDLAQQVIRQTERRVIAGEKLPPAEKIVSIFEPHTDIIVKDNRDTFFGHKICLTGGGSNLILDCLIVQGNPADSTLPQTMLDRQRQIYGRYPLKAALDGGFASKDNLQDAKTSGVKDVCFAKKRGLKVADMCRSDYVYKRLRRFRAGIESGISWLKRSFGLWRCAWKGFASFKSYVWSSIVAANLLTLSRRSTPT
;
A
#
# COMPACT_ATOMS: atom_id res chain seq x y z
N MET A 1 1.29 42.71 20.30
CA MET A 1 0.25 42.71 19.26
C MET A 1 0.90 42.25 17.97
N PRO A 2 0.73 40.99 17.48
CA PRO A 2 1.13 40.62 16.14
C PRO A 2 -0.07 40.83 15.22
N GLY A 3 0.13 41.73 14.22
CA GLY A 3 -0.88 42.03 13.20
C GLY A 3 -1.19 40.81 12.36
N GLY A 4 -2.44 40.37 12.38
CA GLY A 4 -2.95 39.31 11.52
C GLY A 4 -2.92 39.77 10.07
N LEU A 5 -2.21 39.03 9.23
CA LEU A 5 -2.30 39.10 7.78
C LEU A 5 -3.69 38.53 7.39
N TYR A 6 -4.62 39.43 7.16
CA TYR A 6 -5.91 39.12 6.56
C TYR A 6 -5.68 38.96 5.05
N TYR A 7 -5.83 37.74 4.54
CA TYR A 7 -5.90 37.45 3.10
C TYR A 7 -7.38 37.44 2.65
N PRO A 8 -7.90 38.49 2.00
CA PRO A 8 -9.26 38.52 1.50
C PRO A 8 -9.36 37.91 0.10
N GLY A 9 -8.83 36.71 -0.12
CA GLY A 9 -8.75 36.10 -1.47
C GLY A 9 -9.50 34.80 -1.68
N GLY A 10 -10.11 34.23 -0.63
CA GLY A 10 -10.69 32.89 -0.72
C GLY A 10 -12.05 32.77 -1.41
N ASP A 11 -12.83 33.86 -1.47
CA ASP A 11 -14.22 33.77 -1.89
C ASP A 11 -14.45 34.11 -3.37
N SER A 12 -13.67 35.03 -3.94
CA SER A 12 -13.86 35.45 -5.34
C SER A 12 -13.39 34.38 -6.36
N SER A 13 -12.32 33.63 -6.06
CA SER A 13 -11.81 32.59 -6.94
C SER A 13 -12.73 31.35 -6.97
N ARG A 14 -13.40 31.04 -5.85
CA ARG A 14 -14.43 29.98 -5.77
C ARG A 14 -15.62 30.28 -6.66
N GLY A 15 -16.12 31.53 -6.60
CA GLY A 15 -17.22 31.99 -7.43
C GLY A 15 -16.91 31.98 -8.91
N THR A 16 -15.71 32.42 -9.30
CA THR A 16 -15.29 32.49 -10.70
C THR A 16 -15.12 31.11 -11.35
N THR A 17 -14.51 30.17 -10.64
CA THR A 17 -14.34 28.79 -11.15
C THR A 17 -15.66 28.05 -11.25
N ALA A 18 -16.55 28.18 -10.26
CA ALA A 18 -17.87 27.57 -10.27
C ALA A 18 -18.73 28.14 -11.39
N LEU A 19 -18.76 29.47 -11.56
CA LEU A 19 -19.49 30.14 -12.64
C LEU A 19 -18.96 29.77 -14.03
N ALA A 20 -17.63 29.67 -14.21
CA ALA A 20 -17.03 29.24 -15.46
C ALA A 20 -17.44 27.83 -15.83
N ILE A 21 -17.44 26.91 -14.88
CA ILE A 21 -17.87 25.51 -15.07
C ILE A 21 -19.35 25.44 -15.42
N GLU A 22 -20.19 26.20 -14.74
CA GLU A 22 -21.64 26.26 -14.97
C GLU A 22 -21.95 26.82 -16.36
N CYS A 23 -21.26 27.88 -16.79
CA CYS A 23 -21.38 28.42 -18.16
C CYS A 23 -20.96 27.43 -19.24
N ILE A 24 -19.92 26.62 -19.01
CA ILE A 24 -19.45 25.60 -19.95
C ILE A 24 -20.49 24.49 -20.07
N ASP A 25 -21.09 24.03 -18.98
CA ASP A 25 -22.10 22.98 -18.97
C ASP A 25 -23.40 23.36 -19.71
N GLN A 26 -23.79 24.63 -19.66
CA GLN A 26 -25.04 25.09 -20.29
C GLN A 26 -24.91 25.36 -21.79
N GLN A 27 -23.71 25.49 -22.34
CA GLN A 27 -23.49 25.98 -23.70
C GLN A 27 -22.76 25.04 -24.65
N SER A 28 -22.19 23.92 -24.19
CA SER A 28 -21.36 23.08 -25.02
C SER A 28 -21.87 21.64 -25.15
N ILE A 29 -22.06 21.20 -26.40
CA ILE A 29 -22.31 19.80 -26.78
C ILE A 29 -20.97 19.08 -27.11
N ASP A 30 -19.84 19.79 -27.06
CA ASP A 30 -18.52 19.23 -27.39
C ASP A 30 -18.02 18.36 -26.20
N VAL A 31 -17.80 17.08 -26.50
CA VAL A 31 -17.32 16.07 -25.54
C VAL A 31 -15.99 16.47 -24.92
N SER A 32 -15.11 17.14 -25.65
CA SER A 32 -13.82 17.63 -25.17
C SER A 32 -13.98 18.70 -24.09
N VAL A 33 -14.90 19.62 -24.30
CA VAL A 33 -15.22 20.70 -23.33
C VAL A 33 -15.84 20.14 -22.08
N LEU A 34 -16.75 19.17 -22.21
CA LEU A 34 -17.36 18.49 -21.07
C LEU A 34 -16.33 17.70 -20.26
N ALA A 35 -15.36 17.05 -20.92
CA ALA A 35 -14.27 16.35 -20.24
C ALA A 35 -13.39 17.31 -19.44
N ILE A 36 -13.02 18.46 -20.00
CA ILE A 36 -12.25 19.50 -19.30
C ILE A 36 -13.03 20.07 -18.12
N ALA A 37 -14.33 20.32 -18.29
CA ALA A 37 -15.18 20.79 -17.20
C ALA A 37 -15.28 19.79 -16.04
N ALA A 38 -15.39 18.49 -16.36
CA ALA A 38 -15.38 17.42 -15.35
C ALA A 38 -14.04 17.35 -14.60
N GLU A 39 -12.91 17.51 -15.32
CA GLU A 39 -11.59 17.56 -14.72
C GLU A 39 -11.40 18.77 -13.81
N LEU A 40 -11.84 19.94 -14.24
CA LEU A 40 -11.82 21.17 -13.42
C LEU A 40 -12.66 21.03 -12.14
N ARG A 41 -13.86 20.42 -12.22
CA ARG A 41 -14.66 20.12 -11.02
C ARG A 41 -13.91 19.20 -10.07
N HIS A 42 -13.36 18.11 -10.59
CA HIS A 42 -12.59 17.15 -9.79
C HIS A 42 -11.45 17.84 -9.02
N PHE A 43 -10.63 18.63 -9.71
CA PHE A 43 -9.53 19.37 -9.05
C PHE A 43 -10.05 20.48 -8.12
N GLY A 44 -11.19 21.11 -8.43
CA GLY A 44 -11.86 22.08 -7.57
C GLY A 44 -12.28 21.45 -6.23
N ASP A 45 -12.89 20.27 -6.27
CA ASP A 45 -13.31 19.54 -5.07
C ASP A 45 -12.11 19.13 -4.20
N LEU A 46 -11.04 18.63 -4.85
CA LEU A 46 -9.78 18.28 -4.17
C LEU A 46 -9.12 19.51 -3.53
N ALA A 47 -9.09 20.65 -4.22
CA ALA A 47 -8.55 21.90 -3.69
C ALA A 47 -9.36 22.38 -2.47
N GLN A 48 -10.69 22.31 -2.53
CA GLN A 48 -11.55 22.63 -1.37
C GLN A 48 -11.29 21.69 -0.19
N GLN A 49 -11.04 20.40 -0.43
CA GLN A 49 -10.68 19.46 0.63
C GLN A 49 -9.36 19.84 1.28
N VAL A 50 -8.33 20.23 0.48
CA VAL A 50 -7.04 20.71 1.00
C VAL A 50 -7.18 21.99 1.80
N ILE A 51 -8.03 22.92 1.37
CA ILE A 51 -8.32 24.16 2.11
C ILE A 51 -8.94 23.81 3.47
N ARG A 52 -10.02 23.03 3.51
CA ARG A 52 -10.66 22.58 4.75
C ARG A 52 -9.69 21.85 5.69
N GLN A 53 -8.86 20.97 5.13
CA GLN A 53 -7.81 20.28 5.89
C GLN A 53 -6.82 21.25 6.51
N THR A 54 -6.42 22.29 5.79
CA THR A 54 -5.47 23.29 6.26
C THR A 54 -6.08 24.18 7.33
N GLU A 55 -7.32 24.64 7.15
CA GLU A 55 -8.07 25.41 8.14
C GLU A 55 -8.18 24.64 9.47
N ARG A 56 -8.57 23.37 9.43
CA ARG A 56 -8.70 22.53 10.62
C ARG A 56 -7.36 22.26 11.30
N ARG A 57 -6.30 21.94 10.52
CA ARG A 57 -4.99 21.61 11.10
C ARG A 57 -4.21 22.82 11.57
N VAL A 58 -4.16 23.89 10.77
CA VAL A 58 -3.25 25.03 10.99
C VAL A 58 -3.94 26.12 11.78
N ILE A 59 -5.18 26.43 11.46
CA ILE A 59 -5.93 27.52 12.11
C ILE A 59 -6.59 27.02 13.40
N ALA A 60 -7.34 25.93 13.32
CA ALA A 60 -8.05 25.38 14.48
C ALA A 60 -7.19 24.43 15.35
N GLY A 61 -5.98 24.06 14.93
CA GLY A 61 -5.08 23.19 15.69
C GLY A 61 -5.55 21.72 15.83
N GLU A 62 -6.50 21.27 14.98
CA GLU A 62 -7.05 19.93 15.07
C GLU A 62 -6.08 18.84 14.63
N LYS A 63 -6.15 17.69 15.28
CA LYS A 63 -5.48 16.46 14.85
C LYS A 63 -6.36 15.70 13.87
N LEU A 64 -6.10 15.83 12.56
CA LEU A 64 -6.83 15.08 11.54
C LEU A 64 -6.26 13.65 11.40
N PRO A 65 -7.14 12.63 11.29
CA PRO A 65 -6.72 11.28 10.99
C PRO A 65 -6.08 11.21 9.58
N PRO A 66 -5.14 10.26 9.35
CA PRO A 66 -4.49 10.10 8.03
C PRO A 66 -5.46 9.90 6.87
N ALA A 67 -6.58 9.20 7.10
CA ALA A 67 -7.59 8.92 6.08
C ALA A 67 -8.33 10.16 5.57
N GLU A 68 -8.37 11.25 6.36
CA GLU A 68 -9.00 12.52 5.97
C GLU A 68 -8.04 13.47 5.27
N LYS A 69 -6.75 13.09 5.12
CA LYS A 69 -5.73 13.95 4.56
C LYS A 69 -5.45 13.62 3.10
N ILE A 70 -5.48 14.63 2.26
CA ILE A 70 -4.91 14.58 0.91
C ILE A 70 -3.48 15.11 0.96
N VAL A 71 -2.56 14.32 0.40
CA VAL A 71 -1.12 14.67 0.31
C VAL A 71 -0.80 15.31 -1.01
N SER A 72 -1.53 14.91 -2.06
CA SER A 72 -1.38 15.44 -3.42
C SER A 72 -2.73 15.50 -4.11
N ILE A 73 -3.05 16.64 -4.71
CA ILE A 73 -4.25 16.78 -5.54
C ILE A 73 -4.15 16.01 -6.85
N PHE A 74 -2.93 15.68 -7.31
CA PHE A 74 -2.70 14.90 -8.53
C PHE A 74 -2.73 13.40 -8.28
N GLU A 75 -2.46 12.96 -7.05
CA GLU A 75 -2.44 11.56 -6.61
C GLU A 75 -3.20 11.45 -5.27
N PRO A 76 -4.53 11.72 -5.27
CA PRO A 76 -5.31 11.82 -4.03
C PRO A 76 -5.42 10.48 -3.29
N HIS A 77 -5.16 9.37 -3.99
CA HIS A 77 -5.13 8.02 -3.43
C HIS A 77 -3.89 7.72 -2.58
N THR A 78 -2.91 8.64 -2.53
CA THR A 78 -1.64 8.41 -1.83
C THR A 78 -1.85 8.34 -0.33
N ASP A 79 -1.47 7.21 0.27
CA ASP A 79 -1.52 6.99 1.71
C ASP A 79 -0.35 7.64 2.44
N ILE A 80 -0.57 8.03 3.70
CA ILE A 80 0.46 8.48 4.63
C ILE A 80 0.87 7.29 5.50
N ILE A 81 2.09 6.81 5.32
CA ILE A 81 2.63 5.66 6.03
C ILE A 81 3.68 6.15 7.04
N VAL A 82 3.37 6.05 8.33
CA VAL A 82 4.31 6.39 9.40
C VAL A 82 4.95 5.10 9.90
N LYS A 83 6.28 5.04 9.86
CA LYS A 83 7.06 3.90 10.32
C LYS A 83 7.83 4.26 11.58
N ASP A 84 7.68 3.43 12.63
CA ASP A 84 8.40 3.54 13.90
C ASP A 84 8.34 4.95 14.55
N ASN A 85 7.28 5.72 14.30
CA ASN A 85 7.06 7.10 14.75
C ASN A 85 8.18 8.10 14.35
N ARG A 86 9.00 7.76 13.35
CA ARG A 86 10.13 8.59 12.89
C ARG A 86 9.98 9.00 11.45
N ASP A 87 9.83 8.03 10.56
CA ASP A 87 9.84 8.28 9.12
C ASP A 87 8.42 8.28 8.57
N THR A 88 8.11 9.29 7.75
CA THR A 88 6.85 9.38 7.01
C THR A 88 7.12 9.11 5.53
N PHE A 89 6.42 8.13 4.98
CA PHE A 89 6.46 7.80 3.57
C PHE A 89 5.10 8.09 2.93
N PHE A 90 5.13 8.50 1.67
CA PHE A 90 3.95 8.75 0.85
C PHE A 90 3.88 7.68 -0.24
N GLY A 91 2.77 6.97 -0.33
CA GLY A 91 2.59 5.87 -1.27
C GLY A 91 1.64 4.80 -0.75
N HIS A 92 1.80 3.56 -1.23
CA HIS A 92 0.97 2.44 -0.81
C HIS A 92 1.79 1.33 -0.16
N LYS A 93 1.24 0.75 0.90
CA LYS A 93 1.76 -0.47 1.48
C LYS A 93 1.46 -1.63 0.54
N ILE A 94 2.47 -2.43 0.22
CA ILE A 94 2.30 -3.69 -0.51
C ILE A 94 2.71 -4.86 0.37
N CYS A 95 1.93 -5.92 0.34
CA CYS A 95 2.22 -7.17 1.02
C CYS A 95 2.51 -8.25 -0.03
N LEU A 96 3.72 -8.82 0.01
CA LEU A 96 4.20 -9.79 -0.97
C LEU A 96 4.21 -11.19 -0.38
N THR A 97 3.80 -12.18 -1.17
CA THR A 97 4.01 -13.59 -0.85
C THR A 97 5.05 -14.19 -1.78
N GLY A 98 6.10 -14.74 -1.21
CA GLY A 98 7.13 -15.48 -1.94
C GLY A 98 7.01 -17.00 -1.73
N GLY A 99 7.37 -17.76 -2.75
CA GLY A 99 7.41 -19.22 -2.70
C GLY A 99 8.82 -19.77 -2.50
N GLY A 100 8.93 -21.06 -2.19
CA GLY A 100 10.20 -21.79 -2.07
C GLY A 100 11.02 -21.82 -3.38
N SER A 101 10.41 -21.43 -4.47
CA SER A 101 11.04 -21.25 -5.78
C SER A 101 11.62 -19.84 -5.99
N ASN A 102 11.72 -18.99 -4.97
CA ASN A 102 12.10 -17.56 -5.07
C ASN A 102 11.23 -16.74 -6.05
N LEU A 103 10.09 -17.28 -6.47
CA LEU A 103 9.10 -16.55 -7.24
C LEU A 103 8.19 -15.78 -6.28
N ILE A 104 7.76 -14.61 -6.71
CA ILE A 104 6.69 -13.88 -6.03
C ILE A 104 5.38 -14.47 -6.50
N LEU A 105 4.63 -15.03 -5.57
CA LEU A 105 3.40 -15.78 -5.84
C LEU A 105 2.17 -14.88 -5.82
N ASP A 106 2.19 -13.82 -5.02
CA ASP A 106 1.08 -12.87 -4.88
C ASP A 106 1.54 -11.53 -4.36
N CYS A 107 0.76 -10.49 -4.66
CA CYS A 107 0.96 -9.13 -4.18
C CYS A 107 -0.40 -8.51 -3.83
N LEU A 108 -0.57 -8.13 -2.59
CA LEU A 108 -1.70 -7.31 -2.14
C LEU A 108 -1.25 -5.86 -2.03
N ILE A 109 -1.90 -4.99 -2.79
CA ILE A 109 -1.78 -3.54 -2.62
C ILE A 109 -2.81 -3.16 -1.57
N VAL A 110 -2.33 -2.73 -0.42
CA VAL A 110 -3.16 -2.44 0.76
C VAL A 110 -3.70 -1.02 0.61
N GLN A 111 -4.98 -0.83 0.85
CA GLN A 111 -5.60 0.49 0.91
C GLN A 111 -5.50 1.04 2.33
N GLY A 112 -5.11 2.29 2.45
CA GLY A 112 -4.82 2.92 3.73
C GLY A 112 -3.54 2.36 4.36
N ASN A 113 -3.41 2.56 5.67
CA ASN A 113 -2.28 2.05 6.44
C ASN A 113 -2.73 1.21 7.64
N PRO A 114 -3.43 0.06 7.42
CA PRO A 114 -3.81 -0.82 8.52
C PRO A 114 -2.58 -1.40 9.21
N ALA A 115 -2.75 -1.84 10.45
CA ALA A 115 -1.70 -2.52 11.19
C ALA A 115 -1.28 -3.82 10.45
N ASP A 116 0.00 -4.15 10.43
CA ASP A 116 0.50 -5.36 9.79
C ASP A 116 -0.15 -6.63 10.34
N SER A 117 -0.49 -6.64 11.63
CA SER A 117 -1.15 -7.77 12.30
C SER A 117 -2.53 -8.11 11.74
N THR A 118 -3.16 -7.25 10.96
CA THR A 118 -4.47 -7.52 10.34
C THR A 118 -4.38 -8.23 8.98
N LEU A 119 -3.19 -8.35 8.39
CA LEU A 119 -3.00 -8.85 7.04
C LEU A 119 -2.77 -10.36 6.90
N PRO A 120 -2.26 -11.12 7.91
CA PRO A 120 -1.85 -12.52 7.73
C PRO A 120 -2.95 -13.42 7.20
N GLN A 121 -4.14 -13.37 7.79
CA GLN A 121 -5.25 -14.23 7.37
C GLN A 121 -5.68 -13.90 5.94
N THR A 122 -5.79 -12.61 5.59
CA THR A 122 -6.10 -12.18 4.21
C THR A 122 -5.09 -12.75 3.21
N MET A 123 -3.79 -12.73 3.53
CA MET A 123 -2.77 -13.27 2.63
C MET A 123 -2.84 -14.80 2.53
N LEU A 124 -3.16 -15.51 3.60
CA LEU A 124 -3.38 -16.95 3.58
C LEU A 124 -4.62 -17.33 2.75
N ASP A 125 -5.71 -16.60 2.90
CA ASP A 125 -6.94 -16.82 2.14
C ASP A 125 -6.74 -16.58 0.65
N ARG A 126 -5.98 -15.54 0.27
CA ARG A 126 -5.56 -15.30 -1.11
C ARG A 126 -4.75 -16.47 -1.68
N GLN A 127 -3.83 -17.05 -0.89
CA GLN A 127 -3.10 -18.25 -1.31
C GLN A 127 -4.03 -19.42 -1.55
N ARG A 128 -5.03 -19.62 -0.67
CA ARG A 128 -6.07 -20.65 -0.88
C ARG A 128 -6.88 -20.39 -2.16
N GLN A 129 -7.27 -19.16 -2.41
CA GLN A 129 -8.03 -18.80 -3.63
C GLN A 129 -7.21 -19.05 -4.90
N ILE A 130 -5.92 -18.72 -4.91
CA ILE A 130 -5.05 -18.87 -6.09
C ILE A 130 -4.65 -20.33 -6.32
N TYR A 131 -4.31 -21.07 -5.24
CA TYR A 131 -3.71 -22.40 -5.33
C TYR A 131 -4.63 -23.55 -4.86
N GLY A 132 -5.88 -23.26 -4.50
CA GLY A 132 -6.87 -24.25 -4.05
C GLY A 132 -6.64 -24.78 -2.63
N ARG A 133 -5.57 -24.36 -1.94
CA ARG A 133 -5.20 -24.85 -0.60
C ARG A 133 -4.39 -23.83 0.18
N TYR A 134 -4.46 -23.91 1.49
CA TYR A 134 -3.54 -23.18 2.36
C TYR A 134 -2.11 -23.75 2.30
N PRO A 135 -1.07 -22.94 2.51
CA PRO A 135 0.30 -23.43 2.58
C PRO A 135 0.48 -24.29 3.83
N LEU A 136 1.22 -25.40 3.72
CA LEU A 136 1.55 -26.23 4.89
C LEU A 136 2.49 -25.53 5.87
N LYS A 137 3.27 -24.57 5.38
CA LYS A 137 4.25 -23.80 6.16
C LYS A 137 4.22 -22.35 5.75
N ALA A 138 4.26 -21.45 6.73
CA ALA A 138 4.31 -20.02 6.49
C ALA A 138 5.42 -19.37 7.31
N ALA A 139 6.14 -18.43 6.68
CA ALA A 139 7.13 -17.60 7.35
C ALA A 139 6.72 -16.14 7.17
N LEU A 140 6.47 -15.45 8.27
CA LEU A 140 5.86 -14.14 8.32
C LEU A 140 6.79 -13.13 9.01
N ASP A 141 6.65 -11.85 8.67
CA ASP A 141 7.42 -10.79 9.34
C ASP A 141 7.01 -10.65 10.81
N GLY A 142 7.89 -10.03 11.60
CA GLY A 142 7.65 -9.76 13.01
C GLY A 142 6.50 -8.81 13.30
N GLY A 143 6.11 -7.97 12.32
CA GLY A 143 4.93 -7.12 12.38
C GLY A 143 3.61 -7.90 12.46
N PHE A 144 3.59 -9.09 11.89
CA PHE A 144 2.44 -9.99 11.83
C PHE A 144 2.26 -10.86 13.08
N ALA A 145 3.23 -10.87 14.02
CA ALA A 145 3.22 -11.76 15.15
C ALA A 145 2.17 -11.36 16.19
N SER A 146 1.18 -12.24 16.39
CA SER A 146 0.23 -12.22 17.50
C SER A 146 -0.22 -13.65 17.83
N LYS A 147 -0.84 -13.85 19.01
CA LYS A 147 -1.43 -15.14 19.38
C LYS A 147 -2.60 -15.49 18.46
N ASP A 148 -3.44 -14.50 18.14
CA ASP A 148 -4.60 -14.66 17.27
C ASP A 148 -4.19 -15.07 15.86
N ASN A 149 -3.22 -14.38 15.26
CA ASN A 149 -2.71 -14.74 13.94
C ASN A 149 -2.07 -16.13 13.89
N LEU A 150 -1.41 -16.56 14.97
CA LEU A 150 -0.91 -17.92 15.07
C LEU A 150 -2.06 -18.93 15.10
N GLN A 151 -3.06 -18.67 15.93
CA GLN A 151 -4.24 -19.54 16.07
C GLN A 151 -5.02 -19.62 14.76
N ASP A 152 -5.29 -18.50 14.11
CA ASP A 152 -6.03 -18.44 12.83
C ASP A 152 -5.31 -19.21 11.74
N ALA A 153 -3.98 -19.03 11.61
CA ALA A 153 -3.18 -19.78 10.67
C ALA A 153 -3.22 -21.29 10.94
N LYS A 154 -3.13 -21.71 12.22
CA LYS A 154 -3.23 -23.12 12.62
C LYS A 154 -4.62 -23.70 12.32
N THR A 155 -5.68 -22.97 12.62
CA THR A 155 -7.07 -23.35 12.33
C THR A 155 -7.30 -23.48 10.82
N SER A 156 -6.67 -22.63 10.01
CA SER A 156 -6.68 -22.74 8.55
C SER A 156 -5.86 -23.95 8.01
N GLY A 157 -5.19 -24.71 8.86
CA GLY A 157 -4.43 -25.91 8.48
C GLY A 157 -2.96 -25.69 8.18
N VAL A 158 -2.40 -24.49 8.48
CA VAL A 158 -0.96 -24.25 8.37
C VAL A 158 -0.24 -24.96 9.51
N LYS A 159 0.54 -25.99 9.19
CA LYS A 159 1.19 -26.86 10.20
C LYS A 159 2.33 -26.17 10.94
N ASP A 160 3.15 -25.41 10.23
CA ASP A 160 4.30 -24.69 10.80
C ASP A 160 4.23 -23.20 10.44
N VAL A 161 4.19 -22.34 11.45
CA VAL A 161 4.16 -20.88 11.29
C VAL A 161 5.38 -20.28 11.97
N CYS A 162 6.14 -19.45 11.26
CA CYS A 162 7.31 -18.78 11.79
C CYS A 162 7.13 -17.27 11.71
N PHE A 163 7.18 -16.58 12.83
CA PHE A 163 7.31 -15.13 12.86
C PHE A 163 8.77 -14.72 13.08
N ALA A 164 9.23 -13.68 12.39
CA ALA A 164 10.59 -13.17 12.54
C ALA A 164 10.90 -12.71 13.97
N LYS A 165 9.94 -12.05 14.62
CA LYS A 165 9.98 -11.69 16.04
C LYS A 165 8.90 -12.49 16.77
N LYS A 166 9.27 -13.20 17.82
CA LYS A 166 8.35 -14.11 18.53
C LYS A 166 7.26 -13.39 19.31
N ARG A 167 7.51 -12.17 19.79
CA ARG A 167 6.57 -11.38 20.64
C ARG A 167 5.90 -12.21 21.75
N GLY A 168 6.72 -13.03 22.46
CA GLY A 168 6.25 -13.90 23.56
C GLY A 168 5.75 -15.29 23.14
N LEU A 169 5.65 -15.59 21.85
CA LEU A 169 5.28 -16.92 21.37
C LEU A 169 6.42 -17.92 21.54
N LYS A 170 6.08 -19.17 21.90
CA LYS A 170 7.05 -20.26 22.00
C LYS A 170 7.23 -20.95 20.65
N VAL A 171 8.44 -21.45 20.36
CA VAL A 171 8.71 -22.18 19.13
C VAL A 171 7.87 -23.45 19.01
N ALA A 172 7.62 -24.13 20.13
CA ALA A 172 6.77 -25.32 20.18
C ALA A 172 5.33 -25.07 19.74
N ASP A 173 4.78 -23.86 19.99
CA ASP A 173 3.43 -23.49 19.54
C ASP A 173 3.41 -23.16 18.03
N MET A 174 4.50 -22.61 17.52
CA MET A 174 4.65 -22.18 16.13
C MET A 174 5.00 -23.34 15.18
N CYS A 175 5.99 -24.14 15.52
CA CYS A 175 6.56 -25.17 14.66
C CYS A 175 6.75 -26.48 15.41
N ARG A 176 6.65 -27.60 14.69
CA ARG A 176 6.84 -28.95 15.23
C ARG A 176 8.27 -29.22 15.75
N SER A 177 9.27 -28.42 15.37
CA SER A 177 10.64 -28.52 15.86
C SER A 177 11.43 -27.22 15.65
N ASP A 178 12.49 -27.04 16.45
CA ASP A 178 13.46 -25.94 16.29
C ASP A 178 14.15 -25.95 14.92
N TYR A 179 14.40 -27.12 14.35
CA TYR A 179 14.96 -27.25 13.01
C TYR A 179 14.04 -26.61 11.96
N VAL A 180 12.75 -26.92 11.99
CA VAL A 180 11.77 -26.34 11.06
C VAL A 180 11.65 -24.84 11.26
N TYR A 181 11.62 -24.36 12.50
CA TYR A 181 11.60 -22.94 12.80
C TYR A 181 12.83 -22.21 12.23
N LYS A 182 14.04 -22.73 12.45
CA LYS A 182 15.27 -22.15 11.93
C LYS A 182 15.28 -22.13 10.40
N ARG A 183 14.77 -23.19 9.75
CA ARG A 183 14.65 -23.27 8.28
C ARG A 183 13.67 -22.20 7.72
N LEU A 184 12.53 -22.02 8.35
CA LEU A 184 11.55 -20.99 7.97
C LEU A 184 12.10 -19.58 8.19
N ARG A 185 12.86 -19.33 9.26
CA ARG A 185 13.54 -18.04 9.46
C ARG A 185 14.54 -17.73 8.35
N ARG A 186 15.32 -18.70 7.91
CA ARG A 186 16.25 -18.54 6.76
C ARG A 186 15.48 -18.25 5.47
N PHE A 187 14.39 -18.97 5.24
CA PHE A 187 13.53 -18.75 4.08
C PHE A 187 12.99 -17.32 4.07
N ARG A 188 12.52 -16.82 5.21
CA ARG A 188 12.04 -15.43 5.32
C ARG A 188 13.16 -14.41 5.03
N ALA A 189 14.37 -14.62 5.50
CA ALA A 189 15.50 -13.75 5.19
C ALA A 189 15.77 -13.67 3.68
N GLY A 190 15.56 -14.76 2.95
CA GLY A 190 15.62 -14.79 1.48
C GLY A 190 14.53 -13.91 0.84
N ILE A 191 13.32 -13.86 1.42
CA ILE A 191 12.24 -12.97 0.95
C ILE A 191 12.63 -11.48 1.09
N GLU A 192 13.26 -11.09 2.20
CA GLU A 192 13.74 -9.70 2.37
C GLU A 192 14.78 -9.31 1.30
N SER A 193 15.69 -10.23 0.97
CA SER A 193 16.63 -10.02 -0.12
C SER A 193 15.92 -9.85 -1.46
N GLY A 194 14.88 -10.65 -1.71
CA GLY A 194 14.01 -10.53 -2.89
C GLY A 194 13.30 -9.19 -2.98
N ILE A 195 12.76 -8.69 -1.87
CA ILE A 195 12.13 -7.35 -1.81
C ILE A 195 13.15 -6.25 -2.12
N SER A 196 14.35 -6.35 -1.55
CA SER A 196 15.44 -5.40 -1.81
C SER A 196 15.88 -5.43 -3.28
N TRP A 197 15.92 -6.60 -3.89
CA TRP A 197 16.21 -6.76 -5.31
C TRP A 197 15.14 -6.17 -6.21
N LEU A 198 13.84 -6.40 -5.93
CA LEU A 198 12.73 -5.74 -6.62
C LEU A 198 12.84 -4.22 -6.58
N LYS A 199 13.12 -3.66 -5.42
CA LYS A 199 13.27 -2.23 -5.25
C LYS A 199 14.40 -1.66 -6.09
N ARG A 200 15.57 -2.31 -6.09
CA ARG A 200 16.78 -1.78 -6.75
C ARG A 200 16.82 -2.08 -8.24
N SER A 201 16.40 -3.28 -8.66
CA SER A 201 16.60 -3.75 -10.03
C SER A 201 15.35 -3.65 -10.90
N PHE A 202 14.16 -3.59 -10.30
CA PHE A 202 12.88 -3.54 -11.03
C PHE A 202 12.05 -2.29 -10.67
N GLY A 203 12.68 -1.28 -10.10
CA GLY A 203 12.10 0.03 -9.89
C GLY A 203 11.02 0.12 -8.79
N LEU A 204 10.75 -0.94 -8.02
CA LEU A 204 9.68 -0.96 -7.01
C LEU A 204 9.92 0.02 -5.83
N TRP A 205 11.01 0.77 -5.88
CA TRP A 205 11.31 1.82 -4.92
C TRP A 205 10.43 3.07 -5.13
N ARG A 206 10.18 3.46 -6.38
CA ARG A 206 9.43 4.68 -6.72
C ARG A 206 8.66 4.48 -8.02
N CYS A 207 7.36 4.65 -7.96
CA CYS A 207 6.52 4.70 -9.15
C CYS A 207 6.49 6.13 -9.70
N ALA A 208 6.75 6.27 -11.01
CA ALA A 208 6.60 7.53 -11.74
C ALA A 208 5.33 7.57 -12.60
N TRP A 209 4.54 6.50 -12.61
CA TRP A 209 3.29 6.41 -13.37
C TRP A 209 2.17 7.07 -12.56
N LYS A 210 1.34 7.87 -13.24
CA LYS A 210 0.27 8.63 -12.62
C LYS A 210 -1.02 7.82 -12.50
N GLY A 211 -1.71 8.01 -11.37
CA GLY A 211 -2.99 7.39 -11.08
C GLY A 211 -2.88 5.99 -10.49
N PHE A 212 -3.86 5.62 -9.67
CA PHE A 212 -3.85 4.37 -8.92
C PHE A 212 -3.88 3.11 -9.80
N ALA A 213 -4.60 3.16 -10.94
CA ALA A 213 -4.62 2.05 -11.88
C ALA A 213 -3.23 1.78 -12.48
N SER A 214 -2.55 2.86 -12.89
CA SER A 214 -1.17 2.79 -13.41
C SER A 214 -0.18 2.35 -12.33
N PHE A 215 -0.34 2.80 -11.09
CA PHE A 215 0.45 2.32 -9.95
C PHE A 215 0.31 0.80 -9.78
N LYS A 216 -0.92 0.26 -9.83
CA LYS A 216 -1.14 -1.20 -9.76
C LYS A 216 -0.43 -1.93 -10.90
N SER A 217 -0.57 -1.43 -12.11
CA SER A 217 0.11 -2.00 -13.29
C SER A 217 1.62 -1.95 -13.16
N TYR A 218 2.18 -0.86 -12.65
CA TYR A 218 3.62 -0.71 -12.40
C TYR A 218 4.14 -1.75 -11.39
N VAL A 219 3.44 -1.95 -10.28
CA VAL A 219 3.79 -2.95 -9.27
C VAL A 219 3.81 -4.35 -9.87
N TRP A 220 2.76 -4.72 -10.61
CA TRP A 220 2.66 -6.03 -11.23
C TRP A 220 3.68 -6.23 -12.36
N SER A 221 3.98 -5.22 -13.16
CA SER A 221 5.03 -5.27 -14.19
C SER A 221 6.41 -5.55 -13.58
N SER A 222 6.73 -4.89 -12.46
CA SER A 222 7.98 -5.13 -11.73
C SER A 222 8.08 -6.58 -11.22
N ILE A 223 6.98 -7.12 -10.69
CA ILE A 223 6.91 -8.50 -10.18
C ILE A 223 7.05 -9.51 -11.33
N VAL A 224 6.32 -9.30 -12.43
CA VAL A 224 6.37 -10.19 -13.60
C VAL A 224 7.79 -10.22 -14.19
N ALA A 225 8.42 -9.05 -14.38
CA ALA A 225 9.78 -8.96 -14.87
C ALA A 225 10.79 -9.72 -13.97
N ALA A 226 10.68 -9.57 -12.65
CA ALA A 226 11.50 -10.29 -11.69
C ALA A 226 11.28 -11.82 -11.74
N ASN A 227 10.02 -12.24 -11.84
CA ASN A 227 9.68 -13.66 -11.95
C ASN A 227 10.19 -14.26 -13.26
N LEU A 228 10.05 -13.56 -14.39
CA LEU A 228 10.58 -14.00 -15.68
C LEU A 228 12.10 -14.17 -15.65
N LEU A 229 12.82 -13.19 -15.07
CA LEU A 229 14.27 -13.31 -14.92
C LEU A 229 14.67 -14.47 -13.98
N THR A 230 13.90 -14.72 -12.93
CA THR A 230 14.13 -15.86 -12.04
C THR A 230 13.91 -17.20 -12.76
N LEU A 231 12.91 -17.30 -13.62
CA LEU A 231 12.62 -18.48 -14.42
C LEU A 231 13.71 -18.70 -15.50
N SER A 232 14.11 -17.66 -16.22
CA SER A 232 15.14 -17.78 -17.27
C SER A 232 16.45 -18.32 -16.73
N ARG A 233 16.89 -17.85 -15.56
CA ARG A 233 18.12 -18.34 -14.89
C ARG A 233 18.05 -19.80 -14.46
N ARG A 234 16.88 -20.39 -14.33
CA ARG A 234 16.70 -21.81 -13.99
C ARG A 234 16.60 -22.70 -15.21
N SER A 235 16.13 -22.13 -16.33
CA SER A 235 16.00 -22.87 -17.59
C SER A 235 17.30 -22.95 -18.38
N THR A 236 18.33 -22.16 -18.01
CA THR A 236 19.67 -22.22 -18.63
C THR A 236 20.47 -23.31 -17.92
N PRO A 237 20.74 -24.45 -18.56
CA PRO A 237 21.66 -25.43 -17.99
C PRO A 237 23.05 -24.79 -17.89
N THR A 238 23.68 -24.88 -16.72
CA THR A 238 25.10 -24.59 -16.50
C THR A 238 25.96 -25.71 -17.01
#